data_75327853fe2d7be380225095a40d09f0
#
_entry.id   75327853fe2d7be380225095a40d09f0
#
_cell.length_a   1.000
_cell.length_b   1.000
_cell.length_c   1.000
_cell.angle_alpha   90.00
_cell.angle_beta   90.00
_cell.angle_gamma   90.00
#
_symmetry.space_group_name_H-M   'P 1'
#
loop_
_entity.id
_entity.type
_entity.pdbx_description
1 polymer ?
#
loop_
_entity_poly.entity_id
_entity_poly.type
_entity_poly.pdbx_seq_one_letter_code
_entity_poly.pdbx_strand_id
1 'polypeptide(L)'
;MPDLKKNSKLPGINPNSLNDLVGNQQPILVVGMHNSGTSILTEILHKNGVFFGANMDHYESYFFSNFINDRMILGGEGNWAKLPIMSIDEVLSYENPVGPFIKKHWIADYMQWGYDGKSLWGIKDPRLCILLPLYLKIFPDAKVIHIKRNPDDIAASLTGKFKAGVGVLDDFNHWKALTEAYNQRVQIYTDKCVSYFEIAYEELCTQPREQTKLLFDFLSLPFTPKAEKLLIKVTPARIGSYERWKEFNKHPIRFRLKRIFKK
;
A
#
# COMPACT_ATOMS: atom_id res chain seq x y z
N MET A 1 -20.05 -12.02 9.09
CA MET A 1 -20.34 -10.58 8.98
C MET A 1 -20.52 -10.05 10.38
N PRO A 2 -19.67 -9.19 10.91
CA PRO A 2 -19.96 -8.53 12.18
C PRO A 2 -21.07 -7.50 11.94
N ASP A 3 -21.96 -7.45 12.90
CA ASP A 3 -23.22 -6.72 12.95
C ASP A 3 -23.01 -5.20 12.78
N LEU A 4 -23.40 -4.65 11.63
CA LEU A 4 -23.30 -3.23 11.28
C LEU A 4 -24.32 -2.33 12.02
N LYS A 5 -24.97 -2.82 13.07
CA LYS A 5 -26.06 -2.15 13.77
C LYS A 5 -25.75 -1.58 15.15
N LYS A 6 -24.50 -1.33 15.51
CA LYS A 6 -24.21 -0.62 16.78
C LYS A 6 -23.31 0.57 16.57
N ASN A 7 -23.93 1.75 16.76
CA ASN A 7 -23.40 3.11 16.89
C ASN A 7 -23.40 4.01 15.63
N SER A 8 -24.57 4.24 15.07
CA SER A 8 -24.84 5.38 14.18
C SER A 8 -25.43 6.57 14.96
N LYS A 9 -24.68 7.16 15.85
CA LYS A 9 -24.92 8.52 16.36
C LYS A 9 -23.63 9.30 16.35
N LEU A 10 -23.11 9.60 15.15
CA LEU A 10 -22.29 10.78 15.01
C LEU A 10 -23.20 11.99 15.19
N PRO A 11 -22.85 12.99 16.04
CA PRO A 11 -23.59 14.24 16.06
C PRO A 11 -23.63 14.78 14.63
N GLY A 12 -24.74 15.39 14.24
CA GLY A 12 -25.00 15.82 12.85
C GLY A 12 -23.96 16.81 12.35
N ILE A 13 -22.83 16.30 11.95
CA ILE A 13 -21.72 17.05 11.37
C ILE A 13 -22.08 17.23 9.89
N ASN A 14 -22.26 18.49 9.48
CA ASN A 14 -22.47 18.85 8.08
C ASN A 14 -21.26 18.37 7.24
N PRO A 15 -21.43 17.54 6.20
CA PRO A 15 -20.32 17.08 5.37
C PRO A 15 -19.47 18.22 4.77
N ASN A 16 -20.05 19.39 4.54
CA ASN A 16 -19.31 20.54 4.04
C ASN A 16 -18.41 21.17 5.11
N SER A 17 -18.74 21.06 6.40
CA SER A 17 -17.88 21.53 7.49
C SER A 17 -16.75 20.56 7.83
N LEU A 18 -16.82 19.30 7.41
CA LEU A 18 -15.75 18.31 7.60
C LEU A 18 -14.53 18.59 6.71
N ASN A 19 -14.78 19.04 5.48
CA ASN A 19 -13.70 19.46 4.58
C ASN A 19 -12.97 20.70 5.10
N ASP A 20 -13.66 21.60 5.81
CA ASP A 20 -13.06 22.77 6.44
C ASP A 20 -12.18 22.40 7.65
N LEU A 21 -12.50 21.29 8.35
CA LEU A 21 -11.71 20.81 9.50
C LEU A 21 -10.34 20.25 9.12
N VAL A 22 -10.23 19.62 7.95
CA VAL A 22 -8.95 19.02 7.48
C VAL A 22 -8.12 20.07 6.74
N GLY A 23 -8.71 21.20 6.38
CA GLY A 23 -8.06 22.21 5.56
C GLY A 23 -7.57 21.63 4.22
N ASN A 24 -6.47 22.17 3.71
CA ASN A 24 -5.86 21.69 2.46
C ASN A 24 -4.87 20.51 2.66
N GLN A 25 -5.02 19.73 3.75
CA GLN A 25 -4.10 18.59 3.95
C GLN A 25 -4.29 17.52 2.88
N GLN A 26 -3.22 17.29 2.14
CA GLN A 26 -3.17 16.26 1.11
C GLN A 26 -2.67 14.93 1.69
N PRO A 27 -3.08 13.79 1.14
CA PRO A 27 -2.67 12.49 1.65
C PRO A 27 -1.21 12.17 1.37
N ILE A 28 -0.67 11.27 2.18
CA ILE A 28 0.52 10.50 1.87
C ILE A 28 0.07 9.22 1.15
N LEU A 29 0.47 9.05 -0.10
CA LEU A 29 0.19 7.84 -0.89
C LEU A 29 1.36 6.88 -0.76
N VAL A 30 1.18 5.75 -0.09
CA VAL A 30 2.20 4.69 -0.01
C VAL A 30 1.91 3.67 -1.12
N VAL A 31 2.77 3.66 -2.12
CA VAL A 31 2.68 2.81 -3.30
C VAL A 31 3.81 1.79 -3.35
N GLY A 32 3.57 0.67 -3.98
CA GLY A 32 4.52 -0.43 -4.15
C GLY A 32 3.79 -1.74 -4.36
N MET A 33 4.34 -2.64 -5.14
CA MET A 33 3.73 -3.95 -5.43
C MET A 33 3.45 -4.73 -4.13
N HIS A 34 2.51 -5.64 -4.15
CA HIS A 34 2.28 -6.61 -3.08
C HIS A 34 3.59 -7.28 -2.66
N ASN A 35 3.81 -7.44 -1.37
CA ASN A 35 5.05 -7.99 -0.80
C ASN A 35 6.33 -7.16 -1.03
N SER A 36 6.23 -5.91 -1.49
CA SER A 36 7.39 -5.00 -1.58
C SER A 36 7.83 -4.40 -0.25
N GLY A 37 7.05 -4.60 0.84
CA GLY A 37 7.35 -4.01 2.15
C GLY A 37 6.45 -2.83 2.51
N THR A 38 5.43 -2.52 1.71
CA THR A 38 4.48 -1.42 2.00
C THR A 38 3.90 -1.51 3.41
N SER A 39 3.53 -2.70 3.90
CA SER A 39 2.90 -2.85 5.23
C SER A 39 3.82 -2.48 6.39
N ILE A 40 5.10 -2.89 6.37
CA ILE A 40 6.05 -2.52 7.43
C ILE A 40 6.37 -1.03 7.41
N LEU A 41 6.51 -0.45 6.22
CA LEU A 41 6.72 0.98 6.04
C LEU A 41 5.53 1.78 6.60
N THR A 42 4.31 1.36 6.26
CA THR A 42 3.08 2.00 6.75
C THR A 42 2.92 1.82 8.27
N GLU A 43 3.31 0.66 8.84
CA GLU A 43 3.32 0.46 10.29
C GLU A 43 4.23 1.49 10.98
N ILE A 44 5.43 1.70 10.44
CA ILE A 44 6.36 2.70 10.97
C ILE A 44 5.74 4.09 10.93
N LEU A 45 5.17 4.50 9.81
CA LEU A 45 4.51 5.80 9.65
C LEU A 45 3.29 5.95 10.57
N HIS A 46 2.42 4.94 10.60
CA HIS A 46 1.19 4.98 11.41
C HIS A 46 1.48 5.09 12.90
N LYS A 47 2.45 4.32 13.40
CA LYS A 47 2.87 4.39 14.81
C LYS A 47 3.57 5.71 15.18
N ASN A 48 3.95 6.52 14.19
CA ASN A 48 4.62 7.81 14.36
C ASN A 48 3.78 9.01 13.90
N GLY A 49 2.47 8.86 13.87
CA GLY A 49 1.54 9.99 13.75
C GLY A 49 0.92 10.21 12.37
N VAL A 50 1.09 9.29 11.41
CA VAL A 50 0.36 9.32 10.14
C VAL A 50 -0.84 8.39 10.22
N PHE A 51 -2.03 8.88 10.05
CA PHE A 51 -3.25 8.08 10.12
C PHE A 51 -3.55 7.39 8.77
N PHE A 52 -3.68 6.07 8.75
CA PHE A 52 -4.01 5.29 7.54
C PHE A 52 -5.37 4.58 7.59
N GLY A 53 -6.23 4.93 8.53
CA GLY A 53 -7.48 4.21 8.81
C GLY A 53 -7.31 3.16 9.90
N ALA A 54 -8.40 2.60 10.40
CA ALA A 54 -8.39 1.70 11.56
C ALA A 54 -8.73 0.25 11.24
N ASN A 55 -9.39 -0.01 10.13
CA ASN A 55 -9.68 -1.38 9.74
C ASN A 55 -8.47 -1.95 8.99
N MET A 56 -7.48 -2.38 9.77
CA MET A 56 -6.11 -2.53 9.29
C MET A 56 -5.69 -3.98 9.24
N ASP A 57 -6.25 -4.69 8.28
CA ASP A 57 -5.49 -5.78 7.72
C ASP A 57 -4.41 -5.17 6.80
N HIS A 58 -3.16 -5.38 7.14
CA HIS A 58 -2.00 -4.84 6.40
C HIS A 58 -1.94 -3.31 6.25
N TYR A 59 -2.61 -2.51 7.13
CA TYR A 59 -2.68 -1.05 7.03
C TYR A 59 -3.36 -0.53 5.75
N GLU A 60 -4.35 -1.26 5.26
CA GLU A 60 -5.20 -0.89 4.13
C GLU A 60 -6.56 -0.45 4.65
N SER A 61 -6.94 0.81 4.42
CA SER A 61 -8.26 1.32 4.78
C SER A 61 -9.33 0.58 3.97
N TYR A 62 -10.37 0.08 4.63
CA TYR A 62 -11.48 -0.58 3.93
C TYR A 62 -12.12 0.32 2.88
N PHE A 63 -12.31 1.61 3.21
CA PHE A 63 -12.89 2.58 2.29
C PHE A 63 -12.10 2.67 0.99
N PHE A 64 -10.80 2.97 1.07
CA PHE A 64 -9.99 3.14 -0.13
C PHE A 64 -9.67 1.81 -0.80
N SER A 65 -9.20 0.83 -0.06
CA SER A 65 -8.64 -0.39 -0.65
C SER A 65 -9.72 -1.34 -1.15
N ASN A 66 -10.71 -1.66 -0.30
CA ASN A 66 -11.70 -2.67 -0.66
C ASN A 66 -12.88 -2.06 -1.41
N PHE A 67 -13.36 -0.89 -0.97
CA PHE A 67 -14.56 -0.33 -1.55
C PHE A 67 -14.26 0.47 -2.83
N ILE A 68 -13.34 1.45 -2.77
CA ILE A 68 -13.02 2.28 -3.93
C ILE A 68 -12.15 1.51 -4.95
N ASN A 69 -10.94 1.12 -4.56
CA ASN A 69 -9.95 0.59 -5.50
C ASN A 69 -10.35 -0.77 -6.05
N ASP A 70 -10.70 -1.72 -5.17
CA ASP A 70 -11.00 -3.07 -5.60
C ASP A 70 -12.37 -3.17 -6.30
N ARG A 71 -13.44 -2.75 -5.60
CA ARG A 71 -14.81 -2.99 -6.11
C ARG A 71 -15.27 -1.97 -7.12
N MET A 72 -15.12 -0.66 -6.85
CA MET A 72 -15.67 0.37 -7.73
C MET A 72 -14.83 0.57 -9.00
N ILE A 73 -13.48 0.51 -8.90
CA ILE A 73 -12.61 0.82 -10.04
C ILE A 73 -12.14 -0.47 -10.73
N LEU A 74 -11.54 -1.40 -9.99
CA LEU A 74 -10.94 -2.59 -10.58
C LEU A 74 -11.95 -3.74 -10.80
N GLY A 75 -13.18 -3.62 -10.29
CA GLY A 75 -14.24 -4.61 -10.51
C GLY A 75 -14.10 -5.89 -9.69
N GLY A 76 -13.25 -5.93 -8.67
CA GLY A 76 -13.02 -7.07 -7.80
C GLY A 76 -12.36 -8.27 -8.51
N GLU A 77 -12.60 -9.49 -7.99
CA GLU A 77 -12.21 -10.77 -8.59
C GLU A 77 -10.73 -10.91 -8.99
N GLY A 78 -9.82 -10.22 -8.27
CA GLY A 78 -8.39 -10.26 -8.54
C GLY A 78 -7.95 -9.54 -9.82
N ASN A 79 -8.77 -8.65 -10.37
CA ASN A 79 -8.44 -7.88 -11.57
C ASN A 79 -7.14 -7.07 -11.42
N TRP A 80 -6.78 -6.67 -10.19
CA TRP A 80 -5.50 -6.03 -9.89
C TRP A 80 -4.27 -6.88 -10.28
N ALA A 81 -4.43 -8.20 -10.34
CA ALA A 81 -3.35 -9.14 -10.62
C ALA A 81 -3.28 -9.57 -12.09
N LYS A 82 -4.12 -9.02 -12.96
CA LYS A 82 -4.14 -9.35 -14.40
C LYS A 82 -3.15 -8.52 -15.21
N LEU A 83 -2.67 -9.09 -16.32
CA LEU A 83 -1.90 -8.39 -17.33
C LEU A 83 -2.67 -8.43 -18.67
N PRO A 84 -2.63 -7.34 -19.44
CA PRO A 84 -2.05 -6.04 -19.07
C PRO A 84 -2.82 -5.38 -17.91
N ILE A 85 -2.13 -4.53 -17.15
CA ILE A 85 -2.81 -3.71 -16.13
C ILE A 85 -3.72 -2.68 -16.81
N MET A 86 -4.77 -2.23 -16.11
CA MET A 86 -5.70 -1.19 -16.59
C MET A 86 -4.94 -0.01 -17.21
N SER A 87 -5.34 0.43 -18.39
CA SER A 87 -4.67 1.54 -19.09
C SER A 87 -4.82 2.87 -18.34
N ILE A 88 -3.98 3.86 -18.68
CA ILE A 88 -4.04 5.18 -18.05
C ILE A 88 -5.39 5.86 -18.33
N ASP A 89 -5.86 5.76 -19.58
CA ASP A 89 -7.12 6.39 -19.99
C ASP A 89 -8.32 5.75 -19.28
N GLU A 90 -8.33 4.43 -19.13
CA GLU A 90 -9.34 3.74 -18.33
C GLU A 90 -9.30 4.19 -16.86
N VAL A 91 -8.12 4.28 -16.26
CA VAL A 91 -7.97 4.78 -14.88
C VAL A 91 -8.50 6.20 -14.75
N LEU A 92 -8.16 7.09 -15.68
CA LEU A 92 -8.59 8.49 -15.66
C LEU A 92 -10.08 8.66 -15.94
N SER A 93 -10.73 7.72 -16.64
CA SER A 93 -12.17 7.76 -16.86
C SER A 93 -12.99 7.72 -15.56
N TYR A 94 -12.40 7.25 -14.46
CA TYR A 94 -13.00 7.24 -13.13
C TYR A 94 -12.92 8.57 -12.38
N GLU A 95 -12.23 9.59 -12.91
CA GLU A 95 -12.08 10.90 -12.24
C GLU A 95 -13.44 11.51 -11.87
N ASN A 96 -14.34 11.60 -12.84
CA ASN A 96 -15.66 12.21 -12.63
C ASN A 96 -16.60 11.37 -11.75
N PRO A 97 -16.75 10.04 -11.96
CA PRO A 97 -17.68 9.26 -11.14
C PRO A 97 -17.17 9.00 -9.72
N VAL A 98 -15.86 8.86 -9.52
CA VAL A 98 -15.29 8.43 -8.23
C VAL A 98 -14.66 9.59 -7.45
N GLY A 99 -14.05 10.55 -8.13
CA GLY A 99 -13.35 11.66 -7.45
C GLY A 99 -14.23 12.47 -6.51
N PRO A 100 -15.42 12.97 -6.93
CA PRO A 100 -16.34 13.68 -6.04
C PRO A 100 -16.84 12.81 -4.87
N PHE A 101 -17.05 11.51 -5.11
CA PHE A 101 -17.46 10.57 -4.08
C PHE A 101 -16.36 10.42 -3.01
N ILE A 102 -15.11 10.23 -3.42
CA ILE A 102 -13.97 10.17 -2.51
C ILE A 102 -13.89 11.44 -1.67
N LYS A 103 -13.84 12.62 -2.33
CA LYS A 103 -13.72 13.93 -1.65
C LYS A 103 -14.82 14.16 -0.62
N LYS A 104 -16.02 13.67 -0.89
CA LYS A 104 -17.17 13.82 0.01
C LYS A 104 -17.16 12.89 1.20
N HIS A 105 -16.65 11.67 1.06
CA HIS A 105 -16.92 10.59 2.03
C HIS A 105 -15.68 10.10 2.81
N TRP A 106 -14.45 10.30 2.30
CA TRP A 106 -13.25 9.74 2.92
C TRP A 106 -13.04 10.19 4.37
N ILE A 107 -13.29 11.48 4.64
CA ILE A 107 -13.05 12.03 5.98
C ILE A 107 -14.02 11.46 7.01
N ALA A 108 -15.30 11.30 6.66
CA ALA A 108 -16.28 10.71 7.55
C ALA A 108 -15.94 9.25 7.88
N ASP A 109 -15.44 8.49 6.89
CA ASP A 109 -14.92 7.13 7.11
C ASP A 109 -13.73 7.14 8.06
N TYR A 110 -12.74 8.01 7.83
CA TYR A 110 -11.55 8.05 8.69
C TYR A 110 -11.87 8.51 10.11
N MET A 111 -12.76 9.49 10.29
CA MET A 111 -13.16 9.97 11.62
C MET A 111 -13.91 8.91 12.43
N GLN A 112 -14.78 8.10 11.82
CA GLN A 112 -15.43 7.00 12.54
C GLN A 112 -14.43 5.97 13.06
N TRP A 113 -13.23 5.92 12.47
CA TRP A 113 -12.13 5.05 12.87
C TRP A 113 -11.08 5.74 13.74
N GLY A 114 -11.35 6.97 14.22
CA GLY A 114 -10.52 7.68 15.20
C GLY A 114 -9.53 8.67 14.59
N TYR A 115 -9.71 9.09 13.33
CA TYR A 115 -8.97 10.22 12.78
C TYR A 115 -9.37 11.52 13.48
N ASP A 116 -8.39 12.30 13.90
CA ASP A 116 -8.60 13.55 14.64
C ASP A 116 -8.85 14.77 13.74
N GLY A 117 -8.81 14.61 12.43
CA GLY A 117 -8.96 15.68 11.45
C GLY A 117 -7.76 16.63 11.33
N LYS A 118 -6.66 16.40 12.06
CA LYS A 118 -5.49 17.30 12.12
C LYS A 118 -4.17 16.62 11.87
N SER A 119 -4.02 15.37 12.29
CA SER A 119 -2.82 14.57 12.05
C SER A 119 -2.58 14.36 10.56
N LEU A 120 -1.33 14.12 10.18
CA LEU A 120 -1.04 13.65 8.82
C LEU A 120 -1.83 12.38 8.55
N TRP A 121 -2.32 12.24 7.33
CA TRP A 121 -3.06 11.07 6.91
C TRP A 121 -2.56 10.50 5.59
N GLY A 122 -2.85 9.27 5.33
CA GLY A 122 -2.38 8.62 4.11
C GLY A 122 -3.26 7.48 3.66
N ILE A 123 -2.99 7.03 2.47
CA ILE A 123 -3.62 5.89 1.81
C ILE A 123 -2.52 4.91 1.45
N LYS A 124 -2.65 3.67 1.93
CA LYS A 124 -1.76 2.59 1.52
C LYS A 124 -2.58 1.51 0.84
N ASP A 125 -2.21 1.23 -0.39
CA ASP A 125 -2.74 0.11 -1.15
C ASP A 125 -1.78 -0.23 -2.29
N PRO A 126 -1.34 -1.48 -2.47
CA PRO A 126 -0.51 -1.85 -3.62
C PRO A 126 -1.14 -1.49 -4.97
N ARG A 127 -2.47 -1.52 -5.07
CA ARG A 127 -3.23 -1.15 -6.29
C ARG A 127 -3.11 0.31 -6.66
N LEU A 128 -2.67 1.19 -5.73
CA LEU A 128 -2.35 2.58 -6.04
C LEU A 128 -1.24 2.71 -7.10
N CYS A 129 -0.39 1.71 -7.29
CA CYS A 129 0.54 1.72 -8.41
C CYS A 129 -0.19 1.81 -9.76
N ILE A 130 -1.31 1.09 -9.94
CA ILE A 130 -2.14 1.16 -11.14
C ILE A 130 -2.91 2.49 -11.17
N LEU A 131 -3.48 2.88 -10.04
CA LEU A 131 -4.46 3.97 -9.89
C LEU A 131 -3.82 5.33 -9.61
N LEU A 132 -2.48 5.42 -9.55
CA LEU A 132 -1.76 6.66 -9.24
C LEU A 132 -2.18 7.86 -10.11
N PRO A 133 -2.41 7.69 -11.44
CA PRO A 133 -2.93 8.78 -12.28
C PRO A 133 -4.20 9.43 -11.75
N LEU A 134 -5.16 8.62 -11.33
CA LEU A 134 -6.43 9.08 -10.77
C LEU A 134 -6.25 9.78 -9.43
N TYR A 135 -5.46 9.17 -8.54
CA TYR A 135 -5.25 9.73 -7.21
C TYR A 135 -4.52 11.07 -7.23
N LEU A 136 -3.59 11.27 -8.18
CA LEU A 136 -2.94 12.57 -8.39
C LEU A 136 -3.88 13.62 -9.01
N LYS A 137 -4.94 13.21 -9.71
CA LYS A 137 -6.00 14.13 -10.14
C LYS A 137 -6.92 14.54 -8.98
N ILE A 138 -7.24 13.60 -8.10
CA ILE A 138 -8.10 13.85 -6.92
C ILE A 138 -7.36 14.65 -5.86
N PHE A 139 -6.07 14.34 -5.65
CA PHE A 139 -5.18 14.92 -4.63
C PHE A 139 -3.86 15.38 -5.30
N PRO A 140 -3.86 16.55 -5.98
CA PRO A 140 -2.72 16.97 -6.80
C PRO A 140 -1.44 17.23 -6.00
N ASP A 141 -1.56 17.62 -4.73
CA ASP A 141 -0.42 17.90 -3.85
C ASP A 141 -0.08 16.73 -2.91
N ALA A 142 -0.58 15.52 -3.21
CA ALA A 142 -0.27 14.33 -2.43
C ALA A 142 1.24 14.05 -2.41
N LYS A 143 1.76 13.66 -1.24
CA LYS A 143 3.11 13.15 -1.11
C LYS A 143 3.13 11.66 -1.47
N VAL A 144 3.92 11.27 -2.46
CA VAL A 144 4.02 9.87 -2.91
C VAL A 144 5.27 9.24 -2.32
N ILE A 145 5.10 8.12 -1.64
CA ILE A 145 6.19 7.27 -1.15
C ILE A 145 6.13 5.95 -1.90
N HIS A 146 7.14 5.69 -2.71
CA HIS A 146 7.24 4.47 -3.50
C HIS A 146 8.27 3.52 -2.90
N ILE A 147 7.80 2.40 -2.34
CA ILE A 147 8.70 1.35 -1.91
C ILE A 147 8.88 0.31 -3.01
N LYS A 148 10.11 0.18 -3.50
CA LYS A 148 10.53 -0.78 -4.51
C LYS A 148 11.24 -1.95 -3.88
N ARG A 149 11.07 -3.12 -4.45
CA ARG A 149 11.78 -4.34 -4.08
C ARG A 149 12.15 -5.10 -5.35
N ASN A 150 13.22 -5.88 -5.28
CA ASN A 150 13.63 -6.75 -6.36
C ASN A 150 12.45 -7.56 -6.91
N PRO A 151 12.12 -7.46 -8.23
CA PRO A 151 10.97 -8.15 -8.82
C PRO A 151 11.03 -9.67 -8.70
N ASP A 152 12.22 -10.27 -8.74
CA ASP A 152 12.39 -11.71 -8.58
C ASP A 152 12.04 -12.14 -7.13
N ASP A 153 12.41 -11.33 -6.13
CA ASP A 153 12.05 -11.57 -4.73
C ASP A 153 10.54 -11.46 -4.48
N ILE A 154 9.89 -10.51 -5.14
CA ILE A 154 8.42 -10.37 -5.09
C ILE A 154 7.77 -11.57 -5.76
N ALA A 155 8.17 -11.91 -6.98
CA ALA A 155 7.63 -13.04 -7.72
C ALA A 155 7.75 -14.35 -6.95
N ALA A 156 8.93 -14.65 -6.43
CA ALA A 156 9.17 -15.83 -5.59
C ALA A 156 8.32 -15.83 -4.30
N SER A 157 8.04 -14.66 -3.74
CA SER A 157 7.22 -14.51 -2.54
C SER A 157 5.73 -14.67 -2.82
N LEU A 158 5.25 -14.38 -4.04
CA LEU A 158 3.85 -14.47 -4.45
C LEU A 158 3.50 -15.84 -5.02
N THR A 159 4.41 -16.46 -5.76
CA THR A 159 4.20 -17.79 -6.35
C THR A 159 3.76 -18.82 -5.29
N GLY A 160 2.67 -19.51 -5.55
CA GLY A 160 2.08 -20.53 -4.66
C GLY A 160 1.23 -19.96 -3.51
N LYS A 161 1.08 -18.63 -3.39
CA LYS A 161 0.21 -18.01 -2.37
C LYS A 161 -1.24 -17.89 -2.82
N PHE A 162 -1.46 -17.62 -4.09
CA PHE A 162 -2.79 -17.51 -4.66
C PHE A 162 -3.22 -18.85 -5.23
N LYS A 163 -4.23 -19.48 -4.62
CA LYS A 163 -4.81 -20.71 -5.15
C LYS A 163 -5.52 -20.42 -6.47
N ALA A 164 -5.43 -21.36 -7.40
CA ALA A 164 -6.23 -21.36 -8.63
C ALA A 164 -7.71 -21.15 -8.30
N GLY A 165 -8.28 -20.03 -8.68
CA GLY A 165 -9.67 -19.64 -8.36
C GLY A 165 -9.91 -18.14 -8.57
N VAL A 166 -8.84 -17.34 -8.59
CA VAL A 166 -8.92 -15.89 -8.82
C VAL A 166 -8.69 -15.54 -10.30
N GLY A 167 -8.65 -16.52 -11.19
CA GLY A 167 -8.43 -16.31 -12.64
C GLY A 167 -7.06 -15.74 -13.02
N VAL A 168 -6.07 -15.86 -12.12
CA VAL A 168 -4.72 -15.35 -12.28
C VAL A 168 -3.76 -16.52 -12.47
N LEU A 169 -2.82 -16.38 -13.41
CA LEU A 169 -1.71 -17.30 -13.55
C LEU A 169 -0.81 -17.20 -12.31
N ASP A 170 -0.82 -18.22 -11.47
CA ASP A 170 0.03 -18.26 -10.27
C ASP A 170 1.41 -18.82 -10.62
N ASP A 171 2.16 -18.11 -11.47
CA ASP A 171 3.51 -18.45 -11.86
C ASP A 171 4.50 -17.30 -11.59
N PHE A 172 5.78 -17.66 -11.54
CA PHE A 172 6.86 -16.73 -11.24
C PHE A 172 6.99 -15.61 -12.28
N ASN A 173 6.90 -15.94 -13.57
CA ASN A 173 7.10 -14.97 -14.65
C ASN A 173 5.95 -13.97 -14.69
N HIS A 174 4.73 -14.43 -14.44
CA HIS A 174 3.56 -13.57 -14.34
C HIS A 174 3.75 -12.53 -13.22
N TRP A 175 4.11 -12.97 -12.01
CA TRP A 175 4.30 -12.05 -10.87
C TRP A 175 5.46 -11.09 -11.09
N LYS A 176 6.54 -11.53 -11.74
CA LYS A 176 7.65 -10.67 -12.13
C LYS A 176 7.20 -9.60 -13.10
N ALA A 177 6.55 -9.98 -14.21
CA ALA A 177 6.06 -9.05 -15.22
C ALA A 177 5.04 -8.06 -14.64
N LEU A 178 4.14 -8.52 -13.77
CA LEU A 178 3.19 -7.65 -13.06
C LEU A 178 3.90 -6.64 -12.17
N THR A 179 4.94 -7.06 -11.44
CA THR A 179 5.75 -6.17 -10.59
C THR A 179 6.44 -5.09 -11.42
N GLU A 180 6.99 -5.47 -12.57
CA GLU A 180 7.62 -4.53 -13.50
C GLU A 180 6.61 -3.53 -14.07
N ALA A 181 5.40 -3.99 -14.45
CA ALA A 181 4.32 -3.13 -14.92
C ALA A 181 3.85 -2.12 -13.86
N TYR A 182 3.75 -2.54 -12.59
CA TYR A 182 3.42 -1.65 -11.47
C TYR A 182 4.48 -0.58 -11.27
N ASN A 183 5.76 -0.97 -11.22
CA ASN A 183 6.88 -0.03 -11.06
C ASN A 183 6.96 0.95 -12.24
N GLN A 184 6.78 0.46 -13.47
CA GLN A 184 6.78 1.30 -14.66
C GLN A 184 5.63 2.31 -14.63
N ARG A 185 4.43 1.92 -14.20
CA ARG A 185 3.31 2.84 -14.06
C ARG A 185 3.61 3.96 -13.08
N VAL A 186 4.20 3.66 -11.93
CA VAL A 186 4.59 4.68 -10.94
C VAL A 186 5.66 5.59 -11.54
N GLN A 187 6.68 5.02 -12.21
CA GLN A 187 7.79 5.78 -12.80
C GLN A 187 7.33 6.83 -13.84
N ILE A 188 6.30 6.52 -14.65
CA ILE A 188 5.73 7.48 -15.62
C ILE A 188 5.18 8.75 -14.92
N TYR A 189 4.85 8.65 -13.63
CA TYR A 189 4.24 9.73 -12.87
C TYR A 189 5.17 10.38 -11.84
N THR A 190 6.42 9.94 -11.70
CA THR A 190 7.37 10.55 -10.73
C THR A 190 7.55 12.03 -10.94
N ASP A 191 7.77 12.47 -12.18
CA ASP A 191 7.98 13.87 -12.53
C ASP A 191 6.72 14.74 -12.45
N LYS A 192 5.55 14.09 -12.30
CA LYS A 192 4.25 14.74 -12.13
C LYS A 192 3.83 14.87 -10.67
N CYS A 193 4.56 14.25 -9.76
CA CYS A 193 4.31 14.36 -8.33
C CYS A 193 4.93 15.66 -7.81
N VAL A 194 4.18 16.43 -7.04
CA VAL A 194 4.71 17.61 -6.32
C VAL A 194 5.78 17.19 -5.31
N SER A 195 5.60 16.05 -4.69
CA SER A 195 6.51 15.48 -3.71
C SER A 195 6.60 13.97 -3.87
N TYR A 196 7.78 13.46 -4.21
CA TYR A 196 8.04 12.04 -4.43
C TYR A 196 9.26 11.57 -3.64
N PHE A 197 9.12 10.44 -2.95
CA PHE A 197 10.21 9.77 -2.24
C PHE A 197 10.24 8.30 -2.62
N GLU A 198 11.39 7.81 -3.08
CA GLU A 198 11.61 6.41 -3.39
C GLU A 198 12.47 5.76 -2.30
N ILE A 199 12.12 4.54 -1.94
CA ILE A 199 12.88 3.74 -0.99
C ILE A 199 13.02 2.30 -1.51
N ALA A 200 14.26 1.80 -1.59
CA ALA A 200 14.51 0.40 -1.87
C ALA A 200 14.27 -0.43 -0.60
N TYR A 201 13.47 -1.50 -0.71
CA TYR A 201 13.20 -2.40 0.42
C TYR A 201 14.48 -3.03 0.97
N GLU A 202 15.42 -3.34 0.10
CA GLU A 202 16.72 -3.92 0.44
C GLU A 202 17.54 -2.94 1.29
N GLU A 203 17.55 -1.65 0.93
CA GLU A 203 18.22 -0.60 1.72
C GLU A 203 17.50 -0.39 3.06
N LEU A 204 16.18 -0.37 3.06
CA LEU A 204 15.41 -0.31 4.31
C LEU A 204 15.76 -1.49 5.23
N CYS A 205 16.01 -2.68 4.69
CA CYS A 205 16.37 -3.87 5.49
C CYS A 205 17.82 -3.86 5.98
N THR A 206 18.75 -3.27 5.23
CA THR A 206 20.19 -3.24 5.56
C THR A 206 20.59 -2.00 6.36
N GLN A 207 19.90 -0.87 6.14
CA GLN A 207 20.15 0.42 6.76
C GLN A 207 18.84 1.03 7.32
N PRO A 208 18.10 0.29 8.19
CA PRO A 208 16.73 0.67 8.56
C PRO A 208 16.63 2.03 9.24
N ARG A 209 17.62 2.39 10.05
CA ARG A 209 17.63 3.67 10.77
C ARG A 209 17.86 4.84 9.82
N GLU A 210 18.80 4.73 8.92
CA GLU A 210 19.14 5.76 7.95
C GLU A 210 17.98 6.02 7.00
N GLN A 211 17.48 4.97 6.36
CA GLN A 211 16.35 5.06 5.43
C GLN A 211 15.07 5.61 6.08
N THR A 212 14.81 5.22 7.33
CA THR A 212 13.65 5.77 8.05
C THR A 212 13.84 7.24 8.42
N LYS A 213 15.06 7.68 8.75
CA LYS A 213 15.34 9.11 8.99
C LYS A 213 15.11 9.93 7.72
N LEU A 214 15.65 9.52 6.57
CA LEU A 214 15.43 10.20 5.30
C LEU A 214 13.95 10.32 4.96
N LEU A 215 13.17 9.26 5.17
CA LEU A 215 11.72 9.27 5.01
C LEU A 215 11.03 10.25 5.97
N PHE A 216 11.45 10.29 7.24
CA PHE A 216 10.84 11.18 8.23
C PHE A 216 11.19 12.63 7.95
N ASP A 217 12.42 12.92 7.51
CA ASP A 217 12.84 14.27 7.08
C ASP A 217 12.00 14.74 5.87
N PHE A 218 11.77 13.86 4.88
CA PHE A 218 10.88 14.14 3.75
C PHE A 218 9.44 14.47 4.20
N LEU A 219 8.94 13.81 5.23
CA LEU A 219 7.59 14.03 5.77
C LEU A 219 7.54 15.12 6.84
N SER A 220 8.67 15.69 7.23
CA SER A 220 8.81 16.60 8.39
C SER A 220 8.31 15.97 9.71
N LEU A 221 8.56 14.66 9.87
CA LEU A 221 8.24 13.91 11.08
C LEU A 221 9.45 13.81 12.02
N PRO A 222 9.28 13.88 13.35
CA PRO A 222 10.36 13.66 14.28
C PRO A 222 10.74 12.17 14.34
N PHE A 223 12.04 11.87 14.29
CA PHE A 223 12.52 10.52 14.52
C PHE A 223 12.49 10.21 16.05
N THR A 224 11.57 9.36 16.46
CA THR A 224 11.27 9.08 17.86
C THR A 224 11.85 7.75 18.34
N PRO A 225 12.03 7.54 19.67
CA PRO A 225 12.36 6.22 20.21
C PRO A 225 11.34 5.12 19.86
N LYS A 226 10.09 5.51 19.56
CA LYS A 226 9.04 4.60 19.13
C LYS A 226 9.30 4.13 17.68
N ALA A 227 9.73 5.03 16.80
CA ALA A 227 10.18 4.66 15.45
C ALA A 227 11.33 3.65 15.55
N GLU A 228 12.35 3.94 16.34
CA GLU A 228 13.52 3.08 16.50
C GLU A 228 13.16 1.66 16.94
N LYS A 229 12.25 1.51 17.91
CA LYS A 229 11.79 0.17 18.36
C LYS A 229 11.13 -0.66 17.25
N LEU A 230 10.48 -0.02 16.29
CA LEU A 230 9.84 -0.72 15.18
C LEU A 230 10.86 -1.26 14.15
N LEU A 231 12.04 -0.64 14.06
CA LEU A 231 13.09 -1.05 13.13
C LEU A 231 13.64 -2.46 13.40
N ILE A 232 13.47 -2.98 14.61
CA ILE A 232 13.81 -4.38 14.95
C ILE A 232 13.06 -5.38 14.04
N LYS A 233 11.89 -5.01 13.55
CA LYS A 233 11.12 -5.84 12.62
C LYS A 233 11.66 -5.82 11.19
N VAL A 234 12.53 -4.87 10.86
CA VAL A 234 13.10 -4.66 9.54
C VAL A 234 14.50 -5.26 9.54
N THR A 235 14.67 -6.41 8.91
CA THR A 235 15.92 -7.17 8.98
C THR A 235 16.35 -7.69 7.61
N PRO A 236 17.68 -7.85 7.37
CA PRO A 236 18.19 -8.44 6.14
C PRO A 236 17.69 -9.87 5.88
N ALA A 237 17.28 -10.61 6.91
CA ALA A 237 16.69 -11.95 6.75
C ALA A 237 15.42 -11.99 5.88
N ARG A 238 14.80 -10.84 5.64
CA ARG A 238 13.64 -10.71 4.75
C ARG A 238 13.99 -10.58 3.27
N ILE A 239 15.26 -10.31 2.95
CA ILE A 239 15.80 -10.24 1.58
C ILE A 239 16.08 -11.64 1.03
N GLY A 240 16.18 -11.79 -0.29
CA GLY A 240 16.61 -13.04 -0.94
C GLY A 240 15.52 -14.13 -0.98
N SER A 241 14.26 -13.74 -1.16
CA SER A 241 13.16 -14.68 -1.36
C SER A 241 13.35 -15.54 -2.60
N TYR A 242 13.93 -14.96 -3.66
CA TYR A 242 14.22 -15.65 -4.91
C TYR A 242 15.27 -16.75 -4.75
N GLU A 243 16.36 -16.48 -4.04
CA GLU A 243 17.39 -17.48 -3.79
C GLU A 243 16.83 -18.68 -2.99
N ARG A 244 16.01 -18.39 -1.96
CA ARG A 244 15.33 -19.44 -1.19
C ARG A 244 14.35 -20.26 -2.03
N TRP A 245 13.65 -19.61 -2.95
CA TRP A 245 12.71 -20.26 -3.89
C TRP A 245 13.45 -21.14 -4.89
N LYS A 246 14.58 -20.69 -5.46
CA LYS A 246 15.44 -21.49 -6.34
C LYS A 246 15.94 -22.76 -5.62
N GLU A 247 16.46 -22.61 -4.42
CA GLU A 247 16.93 -23.74 -3.61
C GLU A 247 15.81 -24.75 -3.28
N PHE A 248 14.61 -24.24 -2.98
CA PHE A 248 13.45 -25.09 -2.75
C PHE A 248 13.10 -25.92 -3.99
N ASN A 249 13.09 -25.30 -5.17
CA ASN A 249 12.74 -25.98 -6.42
C ASN A 249 13.82 -26.97 -6.88
N LYS A 250 15.09 -26.72 -6.58
CA LYS A 250 16.17 -27.68 -6.84
C LYS A 250 16.10 -28.91 -5.92
N HIS A 251 15.67 -28.73 -4.67
CA HIS A 251 15.70 -29.77 -3.65
C HIS A 251 14.41 -29.87 -2.82
N PRO A 252 13.24 -30.13 -3.44
CA PRO A 252 11.94 -30.03 -2.79
C PRO A 252 11.77 -30.99 -1.60
N ILE A 253 12.40 -32.17 -1.63
CA ILE A 253 12.34 -33.19 -0.58
C ILE A 253 13.10 -32.73 0.68
N ARG A 254 14.28 -32.14 0.50
CA ARG A 254 15.15 -31.68 1.60
C ARG A 254 14.48 -30.58 2.45
N PHE A 255 13.68 -29.73 1.83
CA PHE A 255 12.94 -28.68 2.53
C PHE A 255 11.70 -29.19 3.26
N ARG A 256 11.01 -30.22 2.73
CA ARG A 256 9.91 -30.90 3.44
C ARG A 256 10.40 -31.55 4.72
N LEU A 257 11.51 -32.24 4.70
CA LEU A 257 12.12 -32.87 5.89
C LEU A 257 12.52 -31.84 6.95
N LYS A 258 13.18 -30.73 6.57
CA LYS A 258 13.53 -29.65 7.53
C LYS A 258 12.33 -29.02 8.24
N ARG A 259 11.14 -29.06 7.64
CA ARG A 259 9.90 -28.52 8.23
C ARG A 259 9.25 -29.50 9.23
N ILE A 260 9.50 -30.80 9.08
CA ILE A 260 9.05 -31.86 9.98
C ILE A 260 9.89 -31.88 11.25
N PHE A 261 11.21 -31.62 11.15
CA PHE A 261 12.15 -31.66 12.27
C PHE A 261 12.38 -30.30 12.98
N LYS A 262 11.64 -29.26 12.64
CA LYS A 262 11.63 -27.92 13.31
C LYS A 262 10.37 -27.67 14.14
N LYS A 263 9.68 -28.72 14.56
CA LYS A 263 8.63 -28.64 15.59
C LYS A 263 9.18 -29.02 16.94
#